data_185e07c9623f7b053213dff47b38075d
#
_entry.id   185e07c9623f7b053213dff47b38075d
#
_cell.length_a   1.000
_cell.length_b   1.000
_cell.length_c   1.000
_cell.angle_alpha   90.00
_cell.angle_beta   90.00
_cell.angle_gamma   90.00
#
_symmetry.space_group_name_H-M   'P 1'
#
loop_
_entity.id
_entity.type
_entity.pdbx_description
1 polymer ?
#
loop_
_entity_poly.entity_id
_entity_poly.type
_entity_poly.pdbx_seq_one_letter_code
_entity_poly.pdbx_strand_id
1 'polypeptide(L)'
;MPQMDAKQAEKISKALSDPTRLKILSEIKKKNDWLYCVDLYPNINLAQPSICHHLKQLTETSIILPEKEGRNIKYTMNNEVIDEYIDFLQGLKK
;
A
#
# COMPACT_ATOMS: atom_id res chain seq x y z
N MET A 1 3.29 18.99 13.30
CA MET A 1 3.15 17.70 12.61
C MET A 1 4.39 17.40 11.83
N PRO A 2 4.92 16.18 12.00
CA PRO A 2 6.08 15.82 11.17
C PRO A 2 5.65 15.78 9.71
N GLN A 3 6.42 16.41 8.87
CA GLN A 3 6.21 16.33 7.43
C GLN A 3 6.98 15.14 6.89
N MET A 4 6.43 14.52 5.85
CA MET A 4 7.11 13.45 5.17
C MET A 4 8.40 13.97 4.56
N ASP A 5 9.51 13.30 4.79
CA ASP A 5 10.76 13.70 4.18
C ASP A 5 10.87 13.17 2.74
N ALA A 6 11.83 13.72 1.99
CA ALA A 6 12.00 13.36 0.58
C ALA A 6 12.33 11.88 0.40
N LYS A 7 13.06 11.28 1.35
CA LYS A 7 13.46 9.88 1.27
C LYS A 7 12.26 8.96 1.39
N GLN A 8 11.35 9.26 2.33
CA GLN A 8 10.14 8.49 2.51
C GLN A 8 9.22 8.65 1.29
N ALA A 9 9.09 9.88 0.79
CA ALA A 9 8.29 10.15 -0.40
C ALA A 9 8.84 9.40 -1.61
N GLU A 10 10.15 9.29 -1.74
CA GLU A 10 10.77 8.52 -2.82
C GLU A 10 10.39 7.05 -2.73
N LYS A 11 10.44 6.47 -1.55
CA LYS A 11 10.07 5.06 -1.35
C LYS A 11 8.63 4.81 -1.75
N ILE A 12 7.72 5.69 -1.33
CA ILE A 12 6.31 5.58 -1.67
C ILE A 12 6.13 5.71 -3.18
N SER A 13 6.79 6.70 -3.79
CA SER A 13 6.69 6.93 -5.23
C SER A 13 7.14 5.70 -6.02
N LYS A 14 8.23 5.07 -5.60
CA LYS A 14 8.70 3.84 -6.24
C LYS A 14 7.71 2.70 -6.09
N ALA A 15 7.13 2.54 -4.90
CA ALA A 15 6.14 1.49 -4.68
C ALA A 15 4.89 1.71 -5.53
N LEU A 16 4.49 2.95 -5.76
CA LEU A 16 3.31 3.28 -6.55
C LEU A 16 3.56 3.26 -8.05
N SER A 17 4.80 3.07 -8.50
CA SER A 17 5.12 3.09 -9.92
C SER A 17 4.89 1.75 -10.62
N ASP A 18 4.18 0.83 -9.99
CA ASP A 18 3.90 -0.50 -10.53
C ASP A 18 2.38 -0.69 -10.64
N PRO A 19 1.86 -1.06 -11.84
CA PRO A 19 0.42 -1.19 -12.02
C PRO A 19 -0.21 -2.27 -11.14
N THR A 20 0.51 -3.35 -10.83
CA THR A 20 -0.02 -4.38 -9.95
C THR A 20 -0.18 -3.85 -8.53
N ARG A 21 0.78 -3.09 -8.04
CA ARG A 21 0.67 -2.51 -6.70
C ARG A 21 -0.45 -1.50 -6.61
N LEU A 22 -0.66 -0.70 -7.66
CA LEU A 22 -1.80 0.22 -7.70
C LEU A 22 -3.12 -0.54 -7.66
N LYS A 23 -3.18 -1.67 -8.38
CA LYS A 23 -4.38 -2.51 -8.37
C LYS A 23 -4.64 -3.10 -7.00
N ILE A 24 -3.58 -3.54 -6.30
CA ILE A 24 -3.71 -4.04 -4.93
C ILE A 24 -4.33 -2.98 -4.02
N LEU A 25 -3.83 -1.76 -4.08
CA LEU A 25 -4.37 -0.67 -3.26
C LEU A 25 -5.84 -0.41 -3.58
N SER A 26 -6.19 -0.45 -4.86
CA SER A 26 -7.58 -0.30 -5.31
C SER A 26 -8.47 -1.40 -4.75
N GLU A 27 -7.98 -2.64 -4.73
CA GLU A 27 -8.74 -3.78 -4.18
C GLU A 27 -8.95 -3.63 -2.67
N ILE A 28 -7.94 -3.14 -1.96
CA ILE A 28 -8.08 -2.90 -0.52
C ILE A 28 -9.18 -1.86 -0.28
N LYS A 29 -9.18 -0.79 -1.07
CA LYS A 29 -10.18 0.27 -0.96
C LYS A 29 -11.59 -0.26 -1.20
N LYS A 30 -11.76 -1.12 -2.20
CA LYS A 30 -13.07 -1.71 -2.52
C LYS A 30 -13.62 -2.57 -1.39
N LYS A 31 -12.74 -3.10 -0.55
CA LYS A 31 -13.14 -3.98 0.56
C LYS A 31 -13.17 -3.25 1.89
N ASN A 32 -13.58 -1.98 1.88
CA ASN A 32 -13.71 -1.16 3.08
C ASN A 32 -12.37 -0.93 3.80
N ASP A 33 -11.32 -0.72 3.01
CA ASP A 33 -9.99 -0.33 3.46
C ASP A 33 -9.18 -1.43 4.14
N TRP A 34 -9.62 -2.70 4.03
CA TRP A 34 -8.80 -3.83 4.50
C TRP A 34 -9.14 -5.10 3.72
N LEU A 35 -8.17 -6.03 3.65
CA LEU A 35 -8.41 -7.37 3.10
C LEU A 35 -7.34 -8.33 3.61
N TYR A 36 -7.59 -9.63 3.44
CA TYR A 36 -6.56 -10.65 3.60
C TYR A 36 -5.85 -10.88 2.27
N CYS A 37 -4.61 -11.36 2.33
CA CYS A 37 -3.84 -11.66 1.11
C CYS A 37 -4.63 -12.59 0.17
N VAL A 38 -5.32 -13.58 0.71
CA VAL A 38 -6.09 -14.54 -0.09
C VAL A 38 -7.19 -13.86 -0.91
N ASP A 39 -7.69 -12.71 -0.45
CA ASP A 39 -8.74 -11.98 -1.16
C ASP A 39 -8.26 -11.40 -2.49
N LEU A 40 -6.96 -11.29 -2.68
CA LEU A 40 -6.38 -10.76 -3.91
C LEU A 40 -6.29 -11.79 -5.02
N TYR A 41 -6.26 -13.08 -4.67
CA TYR A 41 -6.01 -14.14 -5.65
C TYR A 41 -6.99 -14.16 -6.82
N PRO A 42 -8.31 -14.00 -6.59
CA PRO A 42 -9.25 -14.04 -7.71
C PRO A 42 -9.12 -12.86 -8.67
N ASN A 43 -8.59 -11.74 -8.22
CA ASN A 43 -8.61 -10.49 -8.98
C ASN A 43 -7.25 -10.08 -9.53
N ILE A 44 -6.20 -10.80 -9.16
CA ILE A 44 -4.86 -10.51 -9.63
C ILE A 44 -4.27 -11.80 -10.22
N ASN A 45 -3.99 -11.76 -11.51
CA ASN A 45 -3.52 -12.94 -12.24
C ASN A 45 -2.01 -13.10 -12.09
N LEU A 46 -1.58 -13.38 -10.87
CA LEU A 46 -0.17 -13.62 -10.55
C LEU A 46 -0.07 -14.79 -9.58
N ALA A 47 1.08 -15.45 -9.59
CA ALA A 47 1.36 -16.49 -8.61
C ALA A 47 1.41 -15.88 -7.20
N GLN A 48 1.03 -16.68 -6.20
CA GLN A 48 1.00 -16.25 -4.81
C GLN A 48 2.31 -15.60 -4.34
N PRO A 49 3.51 -16.16 -4.64
CA PRO A 49 4.75 -15.51 -4.21
C PRO A 49 4.92 -14.10 -4.78
N SER A 50 4.44 -13.85 -6.00
CA SER A 50 4.53 -12.53 -6.61
C SER A 50 3.61 -11.54 -5.90
N ILE A 51 2.40 -11.98 -5.57
CA ILE A 51 1.45 -11.14 -4.82
C ILE A 51 2.03 -10.79 -3.45
N CYS A 52 2.60 -11.77 -2.76
CA CYS A 52 3.22 -11.53 -1.45
C CYS A 52 4.39 -10.56 -1.55
N HIS A 53 5.17 -10.64 -2.62
CA HIS A 53 6.28 -9.72 -2.86
C HIS A 53 5.77 -8.27 -3.01
N HIS A 54 4.72 -8.08 -3.79
CA HIS A 54 4.14 -6.74 -3.96
C HIS A 54 3.58 -6.19 -2.64
N LEU A 55 2.91 -7.04 -1.86
CA LEU A 55 2.39 -6.63 -0.54
C LEU A 55 3.54 -6.21 0.38
N LYS A 56 4.66 -6.95 0.34
CA LYS A 56 5.82 -6.60 1.16
C LYS A 56 6.38 -5.24 0.76
N GLN A 57 6.49 -4.96 -0.54
CA GLN A 57 6.96 -3.67 -1.04
C GLN A 57 6.09 -2.53 -0.53
N LEU A 58 4.77 -2.70 -0.58
CA LEU A 58 3.84 -1.69 -0.07
C LEU A 58 3.95 -1.53 1.43
N THR A 59 4.08 -2.63 2.17
CA THR A 59 4.21 -2.59 3.63
C THR A 59 5.46 -1.84 4.07
N GLU A 60 6.55 -2.00 3.32
CA GLU A 60 7.82 -1.32 3.65
C GLU A 60 7.72 0.19 3.56
N THR A 61 6.77 0.72 2.80
CA THR A 61 6.53 2.16 2.72
C THR A 61 5.55 2.66 3.78
N SER A 62 4.94 1.76 4.53
CA SER A 62 3.88 2.05 5.52
C SER A 62 2.58 2.57 4.91
N ILE A 63 2.41 2.51 3.58
CA ILE A 63 1.16 2.93 2.95
C ILE A 63 0.04 1.93 3.26
N ILE A 64 0.40 0.69 3.54
CA ILE A 64 -0.51 -0.30 4.11
C ILE A 64 0.14 -0.87 5.36
N LEU A 65 -0.71 -1.35 6.28
CA LEU A 65 -0.26 -1.91 7.56
C LEU A 65 -0.65 -3.37 7.63
N PRO A 66 0.30 -4.27 7.94
CA PRO A 66 -0.02 -5.67 8.14
C PRO A 66 -0.45 -5.92 9.58
N GLU A 67 -1.43 -6.78 9.76
CA GLU A 67 -1.86 -7.22 11.08
C GLU A 67 -2.09 -8.72 11.02
N LYS A 68 -1.35 -9.47 11.83
CA LYS A 68 -1.47 -10.92 11.84
C LYS A 68 -2.72 -11.33 12.61
N GLU A 69 -3.57 -12.14 11.96
CA GLU A 69 -4.77 -12.71 12.57
C GLU A 69 -4.77 -14.22 12.34
N GLY A 70 -4.33 -14.96 13.35
CA GLY A 70 -4.17 -16.40 13.21
C GLY A 70 -3.15 -16.73 12.14
N ARG A 71 -3.60 -17.46 11.11
CA ARG A 71 -2.75 -17.82 9.96
C ARG A 71 -2.80 -16.80 8.83
N ASN A 72 -3.68 -15.82 8.95
CA ASN A 72 -3.85 -14.80 7.92
C ASN A 72 -3.18 -13.52 8.31
N ILE A 73 -2.84 -12.72 7.30
CA ILE A 73 -2.37 -11.36 7.51
C ILE A 73 -3.42 -10.43 6.89
N LYS A 74 -3.94 -9.54 7.71
CA LYS A 74 -4.88 -8.51 7.30
C LYS A 74 -4.08 -7.27 6.90
N TYR A 75 -4.34 -6.74 5.72
CA TYR A 75 -3.69 -5.52 5.23
C TYR A 75 -4.69 -4.38 5.24
N THR A 76 -4.33 -3.29 5.87
CA THR A 76 -5.22 -2.14 6.05
C THR A 76 -4.55 -0.90 5.43
N MET A 77 -5.35 -0.04 4.79
CA MET A 77 -4.83 1.24 4.29
C MET A 77 -4.39 2.12 5.46
N ASN A 78 -3.23 2.73 5.32
CA ASN A 78 -2.74 3.68 6.30
C ASN A 78 -3.07 5.09 5.82
N ASN A 79 -4.27 5.56 6.18
CA ASN A 79 -4.75 6.86 5.70
C ASN A 79 -3.88 8.01 6.17
N GLU A 80 -3.24 7.87 7.33
CA GLU A 80 -2.35 8.91 7.85
C GLU A 80 -1.15 9.12 6.92
N VAL A 81 -0.52 8.02 6.49
CA VAL A 81 0.62 8.11 5.56
C VAL A 81 0.17 8.61 4.19
N ILE A 82 -1.00 8.17 3.74
CA ILE A 82 -1.54 8.65 2.47
C ILE A 82 -1.73 10.17 2.53
N ASP A 83 -2.30 10.68 3.62
CA ASP A 83 -2.50 12.12 3.78
C ASP A 83 -1.17 12.87 3.80
N GLU A 84 -0.17 12.33 4.48
CA GLU A 84 1.17 12.93 4.51
C GLU A 84 1.79 12.99 3.12
N TYR A 85 1.60 11.93 2.33
CA TYR A 85 2.12 11.89 0.97
C TYR A 85 1.41 12.91 0.07
N ILE A 86 0.10 13.03 0.21
CA ILE A 86 -0.68 14.04 -0.51
C ILE A 86 -0.19 15.44 -0.16
N ASP A 87 0.01 15.70 1.14
CA ASP A 87 0.52 17.00 1.60
C ASP A 87 1.90 17.29 1.02
N PHE A 88 2.76 16.28 0.98
CA PHE A 88 4.08 16.43 0.38
C PHE A 88 3.97 16.86 -1.10
N LEU A 89 3.10 16.18 -1.85
CA LEU A 89 2.90 16.51 -3.26
C LEU A 89 2.31 17.91 -3.44
N GLN A 90 1.37 18.28 -2.58
CA GLN A 90 0.77 19.62 -2.62
C GLN A 90 1.80 20.69 -2.34
N GLY A 91 2.79 20.40 -1.50
CA GLY A 91 3.89 21.33 -1.23
C GLY A 91 4.79 21.60 -2.43
N LEU A 92 4.71 20.76 -3.47
CA LEU A 92 5.44 20.95 -4.71
C LEU A 92 4.69 21.84 -5.70
N LYS A 93 3.40 22.08 -5.46
CA LYS A 93 2.57 22.94 -6.31
C LYS A 93 2.73 24.40 -5.85
N LYS A 94 2.55 25.26 -6.77
CA LYS A 94 2.51 26.69 -6.46
C LYS A 94 1.11 27.15 -6.11
#